data_80fb270d166584e7bdb432a9efe83540
#
_entry.id   80fb270d166584e7bdb432a9efe83540
#
_cell.length_a   1.000
_cell.length_b   1.000
_cell.length_c   1.000
_cell.angle_alpha   90.00
_cell.angle_beta   90.00
_cell.angle_gamma   90.00
#
_symmetry.space_group_name_H-M   'P 1'
#
loop_
_entity.id
_entity.type
_entity.pdbx_description
1 polymer ?
#
loop_
_entity_poly.entity_id
_entity_poly.type
_entity_poly.pdbx_seq_one_letter_code
_entity_poly.pdbx_strand_id
1 'polypeptide(L)'
;MKLWTGIVTEAVAASKDFYVRLFGAEVIYEGEDGWIVLLRLGESELGFMRPGLASQAPIFRPAFSGAGVWLTIEVADADAEQQRLAALGVPIEVPLRDEPWGDRHCVVRDPNGIGVDIVQRLTQ
;
A
#
# COMPACT_ATOMS: atom_id res chain seq x y z
N MET A 1 -8.58 -4.73 20.04
CA MET A 1 -7.77 -3.59 19.52
C MET A 1 -7.31 -3.94 18.12
N LYS A 2 -7.37 -2.99 17.18
CA LYS A 2 -7.01 -3.22 15.78
C LYS A 2 -6.21 -2.01 15.28
N LEU A 3 -5.06 -2.26 14.68
CA LEU A 3 -4.27 -1.21 14.04
C LEU A 3 -4.58 -1.19 12.55
N TRP A 4 -4.80 0.00 12.01
CA TRP A 4 -4.82 0.22 10.57
C TRP A 4 -4.14 1.55 10.25
N THR A 5 -3.76 1.74 9.00
CA THR A 5 -2.88 2.84 8.59
C THR A 5 -3.63 3.79 7.66
N GLY A 6 -3.43 5.08 7.88
CA GLY A 6 -3.93 6.12 6.98
C GLY A 6 -2.79 6.95 6.44
N ILE A 7 -2.91 7.36 5.20
CA ILE A 7 -1.92 8.20 4.51
C ILE A 7 -2.64 9.43 3.95
N VAL A 8 -2.14 10.59 4.31
CA VAL A 8 -2.64 11.86 3.80
C VAL A 8 -1.93 12.16 2.50
N THR A 9 -2.67 12.27 1.41
CA THR A 9 -2.09 12.41 0.07
C THR A 9 -3.06 13.07 -0.91
N GLU A 10 -2.51 13.84 -1.86
CA GLU A 10 -3.30 14.33 -3.00
C GLU A 10 -3.70 13.18 -3.93
N ALA A 11 -2.98 12.08 -3.91
CA ALA A 11 -3.17 10.94 -4.82
C ALA A 11 -4.17 9.90 -4.28
N VAL A 12 -5.32 10.35 -3.74
CA VAL A 12 -6.32 9.43 -3.16
C VAL A 12 -6.85 8.46 -4.21
N ALA A 13 -7.29 8.96 -5.37
CA ALA A 13 -7.86 8.13 -6.42
C ALA A 13 -6.83 7.17 -7.00
N ALA A 14 -5.61 7.63 -7.25
CA ALA A 14 -4.53 6.79 -7.77
C ALA A 14 -4.14 5.71 -6.77
N SER A 15 -4.12 6.04 -5.47
CA SER A 15 -3.81 5.08 -4.40
C SER A 15 -4.89 4.00 -4.31
N LYS A 16 -6.16 4.39 -4.33
CA LYS A 16 -7.28 3.46 -4.39
C LYS A 16 -7.12 2.50 -5.57
N ASP A 17 -6.92 3.03 -6.77
CA ASP A 17 -6.79 2.23 -7.99
C ASP A 17 -5.65 1.24 -7.87
N PHE A 18 -4.50 1.68 -7.35
CA PHE A 18 -3.32 0.84 -7.19
C PHE A 18 -3.62 -0.40 -6.35
N TYR A 19 -4.17 -0.21 -5.15
CA TYR A 19 -4.39 -1.33 -4.23
C TYR A 19 -5.58 -2.20 -4.64
N VAL A 20 -6.62 -1.61 -5.20
CA VAL A 20 -7.77 -2.39 -5.70
C VAL A 20 -7.38 -3.22 -6.92
N ARG A 21 -6.73 -2.59 -7.90
CA ARG A 21 -6.39 -3.25 -9.16
C ARG A 21 -5.27 -4.27 -9.00
N LEU A 22 -4.23 -3.94 -8.23
CA LEU A 22 -3.04 -4.81 -8.15
C LEU A 22 -3.15 -5.86 -7.05
N PHE A 23 -3.84 -5.58 -5.96
CA PHE A 23 -3.86 -6.47 -4.80
C PHE A 23 -5.25 -6.91 -4.38
N GLY A 24 -6.29 -6.53 -5.11
CA GLY A 24 -7.65 -6.96 -4.82
C GLY A 24 -8.24 -6.33 -3.56
N ALA A 25 -7.76 -5.16 -3.15
CA ALA A 25 -8.31 -4.46 -2.00
C ALA A 25 -9.79 -4.14 -2.23
N GLU A 26 -10.58 -4.24 -1.17
CA GLU A 26 -12.01 -3.93 -1.19
C GLU A 26 -12.24 -2.51 -0.66
N VAL A 27 -13.03 -1.71 -1.37
CA VAL A 27 -13.44 -0.39 -0.90
C VAL A 27 -14.53 -0.57 0.14
N ILE A 28 -14.25 -0.17 1.39
CA ILE A 28 -15.22 -0.30 2.49
C ILE A 28 -15.87 1.02 2.84
N TYR A 29 -15.29 2.14 2.44
CA TYR A 29 -15.88 3.47 2.58
C TYR A 29 -15.25 4.42 1.59
N GLU A 30 -16.04 5.29 1.01
CA GLU A 30 -15.56 6.35 0.14
C GLU A 30 -16.34 7.62 0.47
N GLY A 31 -15.62 8.67 0.84
CA GLY A 31 -16.21 9.95 1.20
C GLY A 31 -16.70 10.72 -0.01
N GLU A 32 -17.55 11.72 0.23
CA GLU A 32 -18.07 12.60 -0.79
C GLU A 32 -16.93 13.29 -1.54
N ASP A 33 -17.03 13.37 -2.86
CA ASP A 33 -16.00 13.93 -3.75
C ASP A 33 -14.65 13.19 -3.67
N GLY A 34 -14.63 11.97 -3.13
CA GLY A 34 -13.43 11.15 -3.06
C GLY A 34 -12.35 11.71 -2.15
N TRP A 35 -12.71 12.53 -1.16
CA TRP A 35 -11.71 13.11 -0.26
C TRP A 35 -11.03 12.07 0.63
N ILE A 36 -11.69 10.95 0.88
CA ILE A 36 -11.17 9.85 1.66
C ILE A 36 -11.64 8.53 1.06
N VAL A 37 -10.79 7.52 1.13
CA VAL A 37 -11.15 6.14 0.83
C VAL A 37 -10.57 5.23 1.91
N LEU A 38 -11.37 4.27 2.35
CA LEU A 38 -10.91 3.20 3.25
C LEU A 38 -10.98 1.88 2.49
N LEU A 39 -9.88 1.14 2.51
CA LEU A 39 -9.73 -0.12 1.82
C LEU A 39 -9.51 -1.25 2.82
N ARG A 40 -9.99 -2.42 2.48
CA ARG A 40 -9.67 -3.66 3.21
C ARG A 40 -8.78 -4.53 2.33
N LEU A 41 -7.68 -5.02 2.90
CA LEU A 41 -6.81 -5.99 2.26
C LEU A 41 -6.53 -7.09 3.28
N GLY A 42 -7.08 -8.30 3.03
CA GLY A 42 -7.06 -9.34 4.04
C GLY A 42 -7.80 -8.90 5.29
N GLU A 43 -7.16 -8.99 6.44
CA GLU A 43 -7.73 -8.57 7.73
C GLU A 43 -7.36 -7.14 8.12
N SER A 44 -6.57 -6.46 7.28
CA SER A 44 -6.09 -5.11 7.55
C SER A 44 -6.84 -4.06 6.76
N GLU A 45 -6.75 -2.82 7.23
CA GLU A 45 -7.35 -1.67 6.54
C GLU A 45 -6.29 -0.62 6.25
N LEU A 46 -6.48 0.07 5.14
CA LEU A 46 -5.58 1.12 4.66
C LEU A 46 -6.43 2.28 4.15
N GLY A 47 -6.18 3.47 4.70
CA GLY A 47 -6.93 4.65 4.31
C GLY A 47 -6.07 5.68 3.59
N PHE A 48 -6.70 6.44 2.72
CA PHE A 48 -6.08 7.59 2.04
C PHE A 48 -7.03 8.77 2.10
N MET A 49 -6.54 9.95 2.46
CA MET A 49 -7.37 11.14 2.48
C MET A 49 -6.58 12.36 1.99
N ARG A 50 -7.31 13.31 1.40
CA ARG A 50 -6.71 14.55 0.91
C ARG A 50 -6.18 15.41 2.05
N PRO A 51 -5.07 16.13 1.83
CA PRO A 51 -4.53 17.05 2.83
C PRO A 51 -5.28 18.38 2.87
N GLY A 52 -5.06 19.14 3.92
CA GLY A 52 -5.41 20.57 3.96
C GLY A 52 -6.88 20.89 4.10
N LEU A 53 -7.73 19.94 4.48
CA LEU A 53 -9.16 20.21 4.65
C LEU A 53 -9.43 20.87 6.00
N ALA A 54 -10.31 21.88 6.00
CA ALA A 54 -10.66 22.62 7.22
C ALA A 54 -11.29 21.70 8.29
N SER A 55 -11.98 20.65 7.85
CA SER A 55 -12.63 19.69 8.75
C SER A 55 -11.64 18.74 9.45
N GLN A 56 -10.39 18.69 8.99
CA GLN A 56 -9.36 17.85 9.60
C GLN A 56 -8.73 18.56 10.79
N ALA A 57 -8.40 17.81 11.85
CA ALA A 57 -7.54 18.35 12.90
C ALA A 57 -6.15 18.66 12.33
N PRO A 58 -5.45 19.70 12.85
CA PRO A 58 -4.18 20.14 12.26
C PRO A 58 -3.15 19.04 12.07
N ILE A 59 -3.09 18.05 12.95
CA ILE A 59 -2.16 16.93 12.84
C ILE A 59 -2.39 16.08 11.59
N PHE A 60 -3.61 16.08 11.03
CA PHE A 60 -3.97 15.28 9.86
C PHE A 60 -3.99 16.08 8.55
N ARG A 61 -3.64 17.36 8.58
CA ARG A 61 -3.67 18.21 7.38
C ARG A 61 -2.47 18.09 6.47
N PRO A 62 -1.21 17.94 6.99
CA PRO A 62 -0.06 17.86 6.11
C PRO A 62 -0.04 16.56 5.31
N ALA A 63 0.29 16.66 4.03
CA ALA A 63 0.46 15.49 3.18
C ALA A 63 1.73 14.72 3.57
N PHE A 64 1.68 13.41 3.41
CA PHE A 64 2.87 12.56 3.52
C PHE A 64 3.89 12.99 2.47
N SER A 65 5.16 13.06 2.88
CA SER A 65 6.27 13.33 1.98
C SER A 65 7.52 12.65 2.52
N GLY A 66 8.42 12.22 1.61
CA GLY A 66 9.72 11.68 2.01
C GLY A 66 9.77 10.16 1.99
N ALA A 67 10.52 9.60 2.94
CA ALA A 67 10.86 8.17 2.99
C ALA A 67 10.82 7.67 4.43
N GLY A 68 11.16 6.39 4.63
CA GLY A 68 11.26 5.82 5.97
C GLY A 68 10.01 5.09 6.44
N VAL A 69 9.00 4.97 5.56
CA VAL A 69 7.80 4.16 5.80
C VAL A 69 7.68 3.15 4.68
N TRP A 70 7.34 1.93 5.02
CA TRP A 70 7.00 0.90 4.03
C TRP A 70 5.73 0.18 4.45
N LEU A 71 5.07 -0.46 3.48
CA LEU A 71 3.93 -1.35 3.72
C LEU A 71 4.34 -2.75 3.30
N THR A 72 3.98 -3.75 4.09
CA THR A 72 4.25 -5.15 3.76
C THR A 72 2.95 -5.86 3.44
N ILE A 73 2.95 -6.55 2.31
CA ILE A 73 1.88 -7.47 1.93
C ILE A 73 2.48 -8.87 1.98
N GLU A 74 2.03 -9.69 2.92
CA GLU A 74 2.49 -11.05 3.06
C GLU A 74 1.71 -11.95 2.12
N VAL A 75 2.42 -12.76 1.35
CA VAL A 75 1.85 -13.64 0.32
C VAL A 75 2.36 -15.07 0.47
N ALA A 76 1.63 -16.00 -0.14
CA ALA A 76 2.03 -17.40 -0.12
C ALA A 76 3.17 -17.71 -1.10
N ASP A 77 3.27 -16.95 -2.21
CA ASP A 77 4.22 -17.22 -3.30
C ASP A 77 4.70 -15.90 -3.90
N ALA A 78 5.86 -15.44 -3.45
CA ALA A 78 6.44 -14.17 -3.90
C ALA A 78 6.90 -14.24 -5.36
N ASP A 79 7.33 -15.41 -5.85
CA ASP A 79 7.71 -15.58 -7.26
C ASP A 79 6.53 -15.32 -8.17
N ALA A 80 5.39 -15.91 -7.86
CA ALA A 80 4.17 -15.74 -8.64
C ALA A 80 3.69 -14.27 -8.61
N GLU A 81 3.80 -13.61 -7.47
CA GLU A 81 3.41 -12.22 -7.33
C GLU A 81 4.30 -11.29 -8.17
N GLN A 82 5.62 -11.50 -8.15
CA GLN A 82 6.51 -10.70 -9.00
C GLN A 82 6.19 -10.88 -10.47
N GLN A 83 5.97 -12.12 -10.91
CA GLN A 83 5.61 -12.42 -12.29
C GLN A 83 4.32 -11.72 -12.69
N ARG A 84 3.31 -11.78 -11.82
CA ARG A 84 2.01 -11.15 -12.06
C ARG A 84 2.12 -9.63 -12.19
N LEU A 85 2.83 -8.99 -11.26
CA LEU A 85 3.01 -7.55 -11.26
C LEU A 85 3.82 -7.08 -12.46
N ALA A 86 4.89 -7.79 -12.80
CA ALA A 86 5.70 -7.47 -13.97
C ALA A 86 4.89 -7.59 -15.26
N ALA A 87 4.04 -8.61 -15.37
CA ALA A 87 3.18 -8.80 -16.54
C ALA A 87 2.14 -7.68 -16.67
N LEU A 88 1.74 -7.05 -15.56
CA LEU A 88 0.85 -5.89 -15.55
C LEU A 88 1.58 -4.57 -15.83
N GLY A 89 2.89 -4.62 -16.06
CA GLY A 89 3.69 -3.44 -16.34
C GLY A 89 4.13 -2.66 -15.11
N VAL A 90 4.00 -3.24 -13.93
CA VAL A 90 4.44 -2.57 -12.69
C VAL A 90 5.97 -2.65 -12.58
N PRO A 91 6.67 -1.52 -12.45
CA PRO A 91 8.12 -1.53 -12.24
C PRO A 91 8.47 -2.23 -10.92
N ILE A 92 9.45 -3.14 -10.98
CA ILE A 92 9.94 -3.84 -9.81
C ILE A 92 11.13 -3.05 -9.28
N GLU A 93 10.95 -2.40 -8.15
CA GLU A 93 11.98 -1.57 -7.51
C GLU A 93 13.12 -2.40 -6.97
N VAL A 94 12.79 -3.48 -6.26
CA VAL A 94 13.76 -4.46 -5.78
C VAL A 94 13.33 -5.82 -6.32
N PRO A 95 14.14 -6.44 -7.21
CA PRO A 95 13.82 -7.77 -7.71
C PRO A 95 13.81 -8.81 -6.61
N LEU A 96 13.08 -9.88 -6.86
CA LEU A 96 12.94 -11.01 -5.95
C LEU A 96 14.29 -11.45 -5.39
N ARG A 97 14.39 -11.56 -4.06
CA ARG A 97 15.59 -12.00 -3.38
C ARG A 97 15.26 -12.62 -2.03
N ASP A 98 16.16 -13.50 -1.56
CA ASP A 98 16.06 -14.08 -0.24
C ASP A 98 16.92 -13.30 0.74
N GLU A 99 16.39 -13.09 1.93
CA GLU A 99 17.11 -12.40 3.00
C GLU A 99 17.52 -13.37 4.10
N PRO A 100 18.62 -13.07 4.83
CA PRO A 100 19.11 -13.98 5.87
C PRO A 100 18.13 -14.29 7.00
N TRP A 101 17.16 -13.39 7.21
CA TRP A 101 16.16 -13.58 8.27
C TRP A 101 14.97 -14.47 7.84
N GLY A 102 15.02 -15.07 6.64
CA GLY A 102 14.06 -16.08 6.23
C GLY A 102 12.91 -15.59 5.37
N ASP A 103 13.03 -14.41 4.75
CA ASP A 103 12.03 -13.86 3.85
C ASP A 103 12.51 -13.93 2.41
N ARG A 104 11.56 -14.23 1.50
CA ARG A 104 11.73 -14.00 0.06
C ARG A 104 10.80 -12.86 -0.31
N HIS A 105 11.32 -11.83 -0.96
CA HIS A 105 10.51 -10.66 -1.24
C HIS A 105 10.92 -9.94 -2.52
N CYS A 106 10.01 -9.10 -2.99
CA CYS A 106 10.27 -8.08 -3.99
C CYS A 106 9.57 -6.80 -3.54
N VAL A 107 9.95 -5.66 -4.12
CA VAL A 107 9.41 -4.36 -3.72
C VAL A 107 8.92 -3.61 -4.95
N VAL A 108 7.75 -3.02 -4.85
CA VAL A 108 7.22 -2.06 -5.83
C VAL A 108 6.93 -0.74 -5.12
N ARG A 109 6.74 0.35 -5.88
CA ARG A 109 6.35 1.64 -5.31
C ARG A 109 4.87 1.89 -5.55
N ASP A 110 4.19 2.43 -4.55
CA ASP A 110 2.82 2.88 -4.72
C ASP A 110 2.81 4.32 -5.28
N PRO A 111 1.63 4.90 -5.59
CA PRO A 111 1.55 6.27 -6.12
C PRO A 111 2.10 7.36 -5.21
N ASN A 112 2.33 7.07 -3.93
CA ASN A 112 2.90 8.01 -2.97
C ASN A 112 4.41 7.87 -2.84
N GLY A 113 5.02 6.98 -3.60
CA GLY A 113 6.44 6.67 -3.50
C GLY A 113 6.78 5.76 -2.32
N ILE A 114 5.78 5.21 -1.65
CA ILE A 114 5.98 4.29 -0.53
C ILE A 114 6.36 2.92 -1.07
N GLY A 115 7.41 2.32 -0.50
CA GLY A 115 7.79 0.94 -0.82
C GLY A 115 6.74 -0.04 -0.33
N VAL A 116 6.23 -0.87 -1.24
CA VAL A 116 5.34 -1.97 -0.92
C VAL A 116 6.15 -3.25 -1.01
N ASP A 117 6.41 -3.85 0.14
CA ASP A 117 7.25 -5.02 0.30
C ASP A 117 6.36 -6.26 0.24
N ILE A 118 6.54 -7.06 -0.81
CA ILE A 118 5.74 -8.27 -1.05
C ILE A 118 6.56 -9.44 -0.55
N VAL A 119 6.13 -10.02 0.57
CA VAL A 119 6.94 -10.94 1.37
C VAL A 119 6.30 -12.32 1.45
N GLN A 120 7.11 -13.32 1.15
CA GLN A 120 6.82 -14.73 1.48
C GLN A 120 7.76 -15.14 2.59
N ARG A 121 7.20 -15.58 3.70
CA ARG A 121 8.03 -16.12 4.79
C ARG A 121 8.44 -17.54 4.45
N LEU A 122 9.75 -17.79 4.34
CA LEU A 122 10.30 -19.10 4.03
C LEU A 122 10.41 -19.97 5.28
N THR A 123 10.55 -19.32 6.45
CA THR A 123 10.66 -20.01 7.74
C THR A 123 9.61 -19.46 8.69
N GLN A 124 8.98 -20.35 9.43
CA GLN A 124 7.94 -20.02 10.40
C GLN A 124 8.47 -20.23 11.81
#